data_631dd540ce362e384415eff5f4713c22
#
_entry.id   631dd540ce362e384415eff5f4713c22
#
_cell.length_a   1.000
_cell.length_b   1.000
_cell.length_c   1.000
_cell.angle_alpha   90.00
_cell.angle_beta   90.00
_cell.angle_gamma   90.00
#
_symmetry.space_group_name_H-M   'P 1'
#
loop_
_entity.id
_entity.type
_entity.pdbx_description
1 polymer ?
#
loop_
_entity_poly.entity_id
_entity_poly.type
_entity_poly.pdbx_seq_one_letter_code
_entity_poly.pdbx_strand_id
1 'polypeptide(L)'
;MAGGGAVEISLRGANSSPTIEPLQPQVLRTNYLIGPRQNWHTGVANYSRVEYRGVYPGIDVAWYGNGRQLEYDFVLAPGGDPNAIRMEFRGADHVRVTRGGDLEVDAGGTTVVQKLPFIFQDGRAVKGGYRMLAHNVVGVRLGSYDRSRQLVIDPILAYATYVGLDANLQIAAARLDAQGRLYITGSTNNADMGYIDGGYSNTIVGLIDTFIEIIDTTGSLTGNQFGLMYLTYIGGSNNDIPTAMQVDSQGDVYVTGTTTSTNFPTVGNAVAAATATAVQGFLFEINPAIYGGNSLVYSTYVGGTDGNTTPNAVDLDAAGNIYVFGTTAADDFPVTASAYQGVRWGTADMFLAEINPGATSPLYATYLGGELQDDGRAMVVTPGGLVYFAGTTHSTLFPLAGNAYQGTLSGNGQIDNYDLIVGIIDPTKNTTDSLVYCTYLGGSDNEELRGMTLDAKGNVVLTGYTLSTDFPITSDAAQSAYGGNGDVFVTVVNPKASGSQFLVYSTYLGGSDGEVGYAVAADSKGFLYVTGYTLSADFPVQNAPQPLWGGLVDVFVTKLKPGAAGAAGLPASTYLGGGTVNQGTSLAVSPDGSTVYTVGYTAGEFPTTDNAQQHDFGGSGKNGFIAILTQ
;
A
#
# COMPACT_ATOMS: atom_id res chain seq x y z
N MET A 1 21.95 30.11 21.30
CA MET A 1 21.43 28.90 22.00
C MET A 1 20.16 29.34 22.69
N ALA A 2 19.00 29.01 22.11
CA ALA A 2 17.73 29.21 22.76
C ALA A 2 17.59 28.10 23.83
N GLY A 3 17.33 28.51 25.10
CA GLY A 3 17.16 27.57 26.20
C GLY A 3 15.85 26.80 26.07
N GLY A 4 15.87 25.66 25.44
CA GLY A 4 14.77 24.68 25.50
C GLY A 4 14.81 24.02 26.87
N GLY A 5 13.69 24.02 27.59
CA GLY A 5 13.54 23.28 28.85
C GLY A 5 13.70 21.79 28.60
N ALA A 6 14.52 21.10 29.40
CA ALA A 6 14.60 19.63 29.33
C ALA A 6 13.51 19.05 30.23
N VAL A 7 12.72 18.12 29.69
CA VAL A 7 11.75 17.30 30.46
C VAL A 7 12.32 15.90 30.62
N GLU A 8 12.35 15.43 31.86
CA GLU A 8 12.71 14.07 32.22
C GLU A 8 11.44 13.28 32.56
N ILE A 9 11.20 12.16 31.87
CA ILE A 9 10.13 11.23 32.23
C ILE A 9 10.70 10.19 33.19
N SER A 10 10.21 10.13 34.41
CA SER A 10 10.58 9.13 35.40
C SER A 10 9.38 8.29 35.82
N LEU A 11 9.61 7.00 36.01
CA LEU A 11 8.57 6.05 36.46
C LEU A 11 8.56 5.98 37.99
N ARG A 12 7.61 6.66 38.61
CA ARG A 12 7.56 6.82 40.08
C ARG A 12 7.18 5.51 40.78
N GLY A 13 8.03 5.08 41.69
CA GLY A 13 7.83 3.82 42.45
C GLY A 13 8.18 2.57 41.62
N ALA A 14 8.84 2.74 40.49
CA ALA A 14 9.37 1.64 39.69
C ALA A 14 10.52 0.92 40.40
N ASN A 15 10.74 -0.34 40.03
CA ASN A 15 11.92 -1.10 40.42
C ASN A 15 13.20 -0.34 39.99
N SER A 16 14.10 -0.11 40.93
CA SER A 16 15.36 0.60 40.66
C SER A 16 16.40 -0.24 39.89
N SER A 17 16.15 -1.53 39.70
CA SER A 17 17.06 -2.46 39.06
C SER A 17 16.28 -3.47 38.19
N PRO A 18 15.53 -3.00 37.16
CA PRO A 18 14.84 -3.88 36.23
C PRO A 18 15.86 -4.68 35.41
N THR A 19 15.47 -5.85 34.94
CA THR A 19 16.30 -6.57 33.96
C THR A 19 16.20 -5.87 32.61
N ILE A 20 17.35 -5.48 32.05
CA ILE A 20 17.41 -4.83 30.72
C ILE A 20 17.73 -5.89 29.69
N GLU A 21 16.85 -6.10 28.73
CA GLU A 21 17.01 -7.02 27.63
C GLU A 21 17.05 -6.24 26.30
N PRO A 22 18.24 -6.24 25.63
CA PRO A 22 18.33 -5.64 24.30
C PRO A 22 17.75 -6.58 23.26
N LEU A 23 16.85 -6.07 22.44
CA LEU A 23 16.15 -6.81 21.39
C LEU A 23 16.43 -6.21 20.00
N GLN A 24 16.27 -6.97 18.95
CA GLN A 24 16.43 -6.55 17.57
C GLN A 24 17.81 -5.90 17.29
N PRO A 25 18.91 -6.68 17.35
CA PRO A 25 20.27 -6.16 17.12
C PRO A 25 20.40 -5.60 15.70
N GLN A 26 21.06 -4.43 15.60
CA GLN A 26 21.34 -3.74 14.35
C GLN A 26 22.71 -4.13 13.79
N VAL A 27 22.86 -4.10 12.47
CA VAL A 27 24.12 -4.38 11.78
C VAL A 27 25.16 -3.29 12.09
N LEU A 28 24.73 -2.02 12.16
CA LEU A 28 25.58 -0.89 12.48
C LEU A 28 26.04 -0.94 13.94
N ARG A 29 27.31 -0.52 14.18
CA ARG A 29 27.90 -0.39 15.51
C ARG A 29 28.34 1.05 15.74
N THR A 30 28.21 1.53 16.96
CA THR A 30 28.54 2.91 17.34
C THR A 30 29.87 2.97 18.07
N ASN A 31 30.65 4.01 17.82
CA ASN A 31 31.87 4.33 18.55
C ASN A 31 31.67 5.62 19.38
N TYR A 32 31.80 5.52 20.68
CA TYR A 32 31.73 6.63 21.61
C TYR A 32 33.15 7.11 21.95
N LEU A 33 33.62 8.14 21.29
CA LEU A 33 34.99 8.71 21.44
C LEU A 33 34.96 9.98 22.29
N ILE A 34 34.45 9.87 23.53
CA ILE A 34 34.23 11.01 24.42
C ILE A 34 35.32 11.06 25.50
N GLY A 35 35.97 12.20 25.66
CA GLY A 35 36.99 12.42 26.66
C GLY A 35 38.33 11.70 26.37
N PRO A 36 39.15 11.39 27.42
CA PRO A 36 40.41 10.68 27.25
C PRO A 36 40.24 9.33 26.57
N ARG A 37 41.22 8.89 25.76
CA ARG A 37 41.19 7.68 24.94
C ARG A 37 40.86 6.40 25.72
N GLN A 38 41.18 6.35 26.98
CA GLN A 38 40.87 5.22 27.89
C GLN A 38 39.37 5.08 28.18
N ASN A 39 38.59 6.12 27.93
CA ASN A 39 37.13 6.11 28.10
C ASN A 39 36.36 5.88 26.78
N TRP A 40 37.08 5.57 25.71
CA TRP A 40 36.45 5.29 24.43
C TRP A 40 35.85 3.91 24.41
N HIS A 41 34.58 3.84 23.96
CA HIS A 41 33.87 2.61 23.72
C HIS A 41 33.70 2.46 22.21
N THR A 42 34.30 1.44 21.62
CA THR A 42 34.26 1.19 20.17
C THR A 42 33.56 -0.10 19.87
N GLY A 43 32.87 -0.17 18.71
CA GLY A 43 32.17 -1.39 18.27
C GLY A 43 30.97 -1.76 19.14
N VAL A 44 30.36 -0.77 19.82
CA VAL A 44 29.18 -0.99 20.66
C VAL A 44 28.01 -1.41 19.80
N ALA A 45 27.37 -2.53 20.15
CA ALA A 45 26.20 -3.02 19.44
C ALA A 45 25.01 -2.07 19.61
N ASN A 46 24.30 -1.80 18.52
CA ASN A 46 23.05 -1.05 18.53
C ASN A 46 21.87 -2.00 18.50
N TYR A 47 20.78 -1.57 19.11
CA TYR A 47 19.52 -2.31 19.16
C TYR A 47 18.38 -1.34 18.84
N SER A 48 17.38 -1.78 18.09
CA SER A 48 16.21 -0.93 17.80
C SER A 48 15.16 -0.97 18.92
N ARG A 49 15.20 -1.99 19.79
CA ARG A 49 14.29 -2.15 20.93
C ARG A 49 15.04 -2.58 22.18
N VAL A 50 14.68 -2.00 23.32
CA VAL A 50 15.23 -2.36 24.63
C VAL A 50 14.08 -2.56 25.62
N GLU A 51 13.98 -3.74 26.22
CA GLU A 51 12.92 -4.08 27.16
C GLU A 51 13.46 -4.03 28.61
N TYR A 52 12.76 -3.30 29.45
CA TYR A 52 12.97 -3.21 30.89
C TYR A 52 11.96 -4.12 31.58
N ARG A 53 12.37 -5.30 32.01
CA ARG A 53 11.49 -6.28 32.63
C ARG A 53 11.33 -6.06 34.12
N GLY A 54 10.10 -6.22 34.60
CA GLY A 54 9.76 -6.06 36.00
C GLY A 54 9.88 -4.62 36.49
N VAL A 55 9.56 -3.64 35.68
CA VAL A 55 9.54 -2.22 36.06
C VAL A 55 8.55 -1.98 37.19
N TYR A 56 7.38 -2.60 37.10
CA TYR A 56 6.46 -2.79 38.21
C TYR A 56 6.09 -4.28 38.32
N PRO A 57 5.52 -4.74 39.43
CA PRO A 57 5.06 -6.13 39.53
C PRO A 57 4.11 -6.50 38.39
N GLY A 58 4.57 -7.41 37.50
CA GLY A 58 3.81 -7.84 36.33
C GLY A 58 3.71 -6.81 35.21
N ILE A 59 4.60 -5.78 35.17
CA ILE A 59 4.63 -4.78 34.10
C ILE A 59 6.06 -4.57 33.62
N ASP A 60 6.26 -4.72 32.34
CA ASP A 60 7.48 -4.43 31.60
C ASP A 60 7.31 -3.13 30.80
N VAL A 61 8.43 -2.49 30.44
CA VAL A 61 8.44 -1.32 29.56
C VAL A 61 9.40 -1.57 28.41
N ALA A 62 8.91 -1.53 27.21
CA ALA A 62 9.74 -1.64 26.01
C ALA A 62 9.98 -0.25 25.41
N TRP A 63 11.24 0.12 25.20
CA TRP A 63 11.66 1.36 24.57
C TRP A 63 12.17 1.07 23.17
N TYR A 64 11.77 1.87 22.19
CA TYR A 64 12.26 1.77 20.82
C TYR A 64 12.27 3.13 20.13
N GLY A 65 13.13 3.26 19.13
CA GLY A 65 13.23 4.47 18.33
C GLY A 65 12.38 4.34 17.09
N ASN A 66 11.55 5.33 16.82
CA ASN A 66 10.85 5.48 15.56
C ASN A 66 11.36 6.76 14.89
N GLY A 67 12.39 6.62 14.04
CA GLY A 67 13.04 7.75 13.39
C GLY A 67 13.59 8.78 14.39
N ARG A 68 12.86 9.85 14.66
CA ARG A 68 13.26 10.94 15.57
C ARG A 68 12.58 10.89 16.95
N GLN A 69 11.67 9.95 17.16
CA GLN A 69 10.90 9.84 18.38
C GLN A 69 11.35 8.64 19.20
N LEU A 70 11.37 8.78 20.51
CA LEU A 70 11.54 7.69 21.45
C LEU A 70 10.15 7.26 21.91
N GLU A 71 9.78 6.03 21.62
CA GLU A 71 8.50 5.44 21.99
C GLU A 71 8.67 4.40 23.09
N TYR A 72 7.57 4.09 23.78
CA TYR A 72 7.57 3.07 24.81
C TYR A 72 6.21 2.43 25.00
N ASP A 73 6.20 1.11 25.20
CA ASP A 73 5.03 0.32 25.53
C ASP A 73 5.07 -0.10 26.98
N PHE A 74 3.92 -0.09 27.65
CA PHE A 74 3.74 -0.86 28.87
C PHE A 74 3.10 -2.20 28.53
N VAL A 75 3.82 -3.27 28.82
CA VAL A 75 3.35 -4.66 28.63
C VAL A 75 2.95 -5.22 29.99
N LEU A 76 1.66 -5.43 30.18
CA LEU A 76 1.10 -5.98 31.41
C LEU A 76 0.93 -7.49 31.28
N ALA A 77 1.66 -8.25 32.08
CA ALA A 77 1.44 -9.69 32.23
C ALA A 77 0.07 -9.98 32.88
N PRO A 78 -0.45 -11.20 32.77
CA PRO A 78 -1.65 -11.60 33.51
C PRO A 78 -1.57 -11.23 34.99
N GLY A 79 -2.57 -10.49 35.48
CA GLY A 79 -2.63 -10.00 36.84
C GLY A 79 -1.86 -8.71 37.14
N GLY A 80 -1.12 -8.13 36.18
CA GLY A 80 -0.48 -6.84 36.32
C GLY A 80 -1.49 -5.73 36.66
N ASP A 81 -1.13 -4.83 37.60
CA ASP A 81 -2.02 -3.72 38.00
C ASP A 81 -1.66 -2.43 37.22
N PRO A 82 -2.49 -1.99 36.25
CA PRO A 82 -2.23 -0.76 35.48
C PRO A 82 -2.21 0.49 36.37
N ASN A 83 -2.80 0.46 37.55
CA ASN A 83 -2.75 1.58 38.51
C ASN A 83 -1.37 1.78 39.14
N ALA A 84 -0.44 0.82 38.98
CA ALA A 84 0.96 0.98 39.37
C ALA A 84 1.73 1.96 38.47
N ILE A 85 1.29 2.13 37.22
CA ILE A 85 1.94 3.01 36.23
C ILE A 85 1.78 4.47 36.67
N ARG A 86 2.93 5.13 36.90
CA ARG A 86 3.01 6.55 37.32
C ARG A 86 4.16 7.22 36.63
N MET A 87 3.88 7.97 35.58
CA MET A 87 4.84 8.76 34.83
C MET A 87 4.94 10.15 35.45
N GLU A 88 6.11 10.54 35.93
CA GLU A 88 6.39 11.86 36.47
C GLU A 88 7.23 12.66 35.46
N PHE A 89 6.71 13.81 35.03
CA PHE A 89 7.34 14.71 34.06
C PHE A 89 8.10 15.82 34.80
N ARG A 90 9.39 15.60 35.09
CA ARG A 90 10.23 16.54 35.79
C ARG A 90 10.74 17.61 34.86
N GLY A 91 10.69 18.86 35.30
CA GLY A 91 11.07 20.01 34.46
C GLY A 91 9.97 20.53 33.55
N ALA A 92 8.80 19.87 33.52
CA ALA A 92 7.63 20.39 32.84
C ALA A 92 6.99 21.53 33.65
N ASP A 93 6.63 22.62 32.98
CA ASP A 93 5.89 23.75 33.55
C ASP A 93 4.45 23.32 33.86
N HIS A 94 3.81 22.65 32.90
CA HIS A 94 2.47 22.07 33.04
C HIS A 94 2.36 20.76 32.29
N VAL A 95 1.56 19.86 32.85
CA VAL A 95 1.12 18.60 32.17
C VAL A 95 -0.39 18.51 32.31
N ARG A 96 -1.08 18.29 31.19
CA ARG A 96 -2.53 18.15 31.16
C ARG A 96 -3.00 17.09 30.17
N VAL A 97 -4.13 16.47 30.46
CA VAL A 97 -4.84 15.60 29.51
C VAL A 97 -5.90 16.44 28.82
N THR A 98 -5.86 16.47 27.49
CA THR A 98 -6.83 17.22 26.66
C THR A 98 -8.23 16.60 26.69
N ARG A 99 -9.21 17.28 26.12
CA ARG A 99 -10.56 16.68 25.92
C ARG A 99 -10.53 15.48 24.97
N GLY A 100 -9.60 15.45 24.00
CA GLY A 100 -9.37 14.32 23.10
C GLY A 100 -8.67 13.14 23.76
N GLY A 101 -8.10 13.32 24.95
CA GLY A 101 -7.37 12.29 25.69
C GLY A 101 -5.86 12.32 25.50
N ASP A 102 -5.32 13.19 24.66
CA ASP A 102 -3.88 13.40 24.48
C ASP A 102 -3.24 14.02 25.73
N LEU A 103 -1.96 13.78 25.93
CA LEU A 103 -1.18 14.35 27.01
C LEU A 103 -0.33 15.50 26.47
N GLU A 104 -0.60 16.72 26.93
CA GLU A 104 0.22 17.90 26.63
C GLU A 104 1.19 18.19 27.77
N VAL A 105 2.46 18.40 27.41
CA VAL A 105 3.57 18.68 28.32
C VAL A 105 4.22 20.00 27.91
N ASP A 106 4.01 21.04 28.69
CA ASP A 106 4.59 22.36 28.45
C ASP A 106 5.93 22.46 29.19
N ALA A 107 6.98 22.89 28.50
CA ALA A 107 8.30 23.14 29.08
C ALA A 107 9.07 24.21 28.31
N GLY A 108 9.51 25.24 29.02
CA GLY A 108 10.38 26.32 28.46
C GLY A 108 9.77 27.02 27.24
N GLY A 109 8.43 27.16 27.18
CA GLY A 109 7.72 27.81 26.08
C GLY A 109 7.44 26.91 24.87
N THR A 110 7.72 25.60 24.98
CA THR A 110 7.39 24.58 23.97
C THR A 110 6.40 23.59 24.55
N THR A 111 5.41 23.18 23.75
CA THR A 111 4.46 22.11 24.11
C THR A 111 4.83 20.83 23.36
N VAL A 112 5.01 19.75 24.09
CA VAL A 112 5.14 18.40 23.53
C VAL A 112 3.80 17.68 23.72
N VAL A 113 3.27 17.10 22.66
CA VAL A 113 2.01 16.35 22.70
C VAL A 113 2.29 14.87 22.56
N GLN A 114 1.86 14.10 23.55
CA GLN A 114 1.84 12.64 23.48
C GLN A 114 0.40 12.19 23.25
N LYS A 115 0.17 11.50 22.15
CA LYS A 115 -1.18 11.07 21.76
C LYS A 115 -1.81 10.13 22.75
N LEU A 116 -3.15 10.04 22.72
CA LEU A 116 -3.93 9.07 23.48
C LEU A 116 -3.36 7.66 23.23
N PRO A 117 -2.95 6.90 24.31
CA PRO A 117 -2.35 5.59 24.09
C PRO A 117 -3.37 4.61 23.53
N PHE A 118 -2.96 3.83 22.58
CA PHE A 118 -3.70 2.69 22.11
C PHE A 118 -3.54 1.54 23.11
N ILE A 119 -4.65 0.92 23.53
CA ILE A 119 -4.65 -0.12 24.55
C ILE A 119 -5.34 -1.34 23.97
N PHE A 120 -4.65 -2.47 23.96
CA PHE A 120 -5.21 -3.69 23.35
C PHE A 120 -4.88 -4.95 24.14
N GLN A 121 -5.76 -5.93 24.01
CA GLN A 121 -5.66 -7.25 24.60
C GLN A 121 -6.12 -8.31 23.59
N ASP A 122 -5.27 -9.27 23.26
CA ASP A 122 -5.55 -10.32 22.28
C ASP A 122 -6.16 -9.77 20.96
N GLY A 123 -5.64 -8.62 20.51
CA GLY A 123 -6.10 -7.97 19.30
C GLY A 123 -7.40 -7.17 19.41
N ARG A 124 -7.94 -6.99 20.60
CA ARG A 124 -9.17 -6.20 20.83
C ARG A 124 -8.84 -4.91 21.56
N ALA A 125 -9.36 -3.78 21.05
CA ALA A 125 -9.21 -2.50 21.73
C ALA A 125 -9.83 -2.52 23.12
N VAL A 126 -9.08 -2.02 24.09
CA VAL A 126 -9.55 -1.79 25.46
C VAL A 126 -9.71 -0.30 25.67
N LYS A 127 -10.92 0.15 26.02
CA LYS A 127 -11.15 1.58 26.32
C LYS A 127 -10.25 2.02 27.46
N GLY A 128 -9.52 3.12 27.25
CA GLY A 128 -8.60 3.63 28.26
C GLY A 128 -7.99 4.96 27.87
N GLY A 129 -6.95 5.38 28.56
CA GLY A 129 -6.22 6.61 28.25
C GLY A 129 -5.50 7.16 29.48
N TYR A 130 -4.87 8.32 29.30
CA TYR A 130 -4.19 9.02 30.38
C TYR A 130 -5.16 9.54 31.43
N ARG A 131 -4.66 9.65 32.67
CA ARG A 131 -5.32 10.37 33.76
C ARG A 131 -4.31 11.12 34.59
N MET A 132 -4.61 12.33 34.99
CA MET A 132 -3.80 13.06 35.97
C MET A 132 -3.94 12.40 37.32
N LEU A 133 -2.83 12.10 37.99
CA LEU A 133 -2.78 11.57 39.37
C LEU A 133 -2.37 12.68 40.34
N ALA A 134 -1.49 13.57 39.92
CA ALA A 134 -1.04 14.74 40.68
C ALA A 134 -0.47 15.77 39.70
N HIS A 135 0.06 16.91 40.19
CA HIS A 135 0.80 17.86 39.37
C HIS A 135 1.96 17.14 38.68
N ASN A 136 2.01 17.22 37.34
CA ASN A 136 3.02 16.57 36.49
C ASN A 136 3.18 15.05 36.70
N VAL A 137 2.20 14.37 37.27
CA VAL A 137 2.17 12.91 37.44
C VAL A 137 0.96 12.33 36.70
N VAL A 138 1.22 11.46 35.76
CA VAL A 138 0.23 10.84 34.88
C VAL A 138 0.19 9.33 35.11
N GLY A 139 -0.98 8.78 35.17
CA GLY A 139 -1.22 7.34 35.15
C GLY A 139 -2.14 6.97 33.98
N VAL A 140 -2.50 5.70 33.92
CA VAL A 140 -3.40 5.16 32.92
C VAL A 140 -4.73 4.77 33.59
N ARG A 141 -5.83 4.99 32.88
CA ARG A 141 -7.15 4.41 33.23
C ARG A 141 -7.53 3.40 32.18
N LEU A 142 -8.08 2.28 32.57
CA LEU A 142 -8.57 1.23 31.68
C LEU A 142 -10.05 0.99 31.88
N GLY A 143 -10.75 0.63 30.83
CA GLY A 143 -12.08 0.06 30.86
C GLY A 143 -12.04 -1.41 31.29
N SER A 144 -13.08 -2.16 30.96
CA SER A 144 -13.15 -3.60 31.24
C SER A 144 -12.22 -4.38 30.30
N TYR A 145 -11.38 -5.25 30.86
CA TYR A 145 -10.50 -6.17 30.13
C TYR A 145 -10.33 -7.48 30.93
N ASP A 146 -9.84 -8.53 30.33
CA ASP A 146 -9.58 -9.83 30.97
C ASP A 146 -8.23 -9.80 31.71
N ARG A 147 -8.23 -9.74 33.01
CA ARG A 147 -7.01 -9.71 33.83
C ARG A 147 -6.19 -11.00 33.83
N SER A 148 -6.71 -12.08 33.26
CA SER A 148 -5.99 -13.34 33.11
C SER A 148 -5.12 -13.40 31.87
N ARG A 149 -5.13 -12.35 31.03
CA ARG A 149 -4.40 -12.26 29.76
C ARG A 149 -3.49 -11.05 29.73
N GLN A 150 -2.50 -11.10 28.83
CA GLN A 150 -1.60 -9.98 28.59
C GLN A 150 -2.36 -8.78 28.02
N LEU A 151 -1.95 -7.57 28.40
CA LEU A 151 -2.45 -6.30 27.87
C LEU A 151 -1.29 -5.43 27.45
N VAL A 152 -1.41 -4.73 26.32
CA VAL A 152 -0.40 -3.78 25.85
C VAL A 152 -1.00 -2.38 25.77
N ILE A 153 -0.24 -1.38 26.20
CA ILE A 153 -0.57 0.04 26.13
C ILE A 153 0.49 0.67 25.22
N ASP A 154 0.10 0.92 23.99
CA ASP A 154 0.97 1.33 22.87
C ASP A 154 0.45 2.62 22.23
N PRO A 155 1.27 3.61 21.89
CA PRO A 155 0.86 4.76 21.10
C PRO A 155 1.44 4.73 19.69
N ILE A 156 0.77 4.17 18.63
CA ILE A 156 1.34 4.29 17.28
C ILE A 156 0.33 4.40 16.13
N LEU A 157 0.38 5.50 15.41
CA LEU A 157 0.46 5.69 13.97
C LEU A 157 1.86 6.29 13.73
N ALA A 158 2.74 5.61 13.01
CA ALA A 158 4.14 6.03 12.89
C ALA A 158 4.30 7.34 12.11
N TYR A 159 3.54 7.49 11.04
CA TYR A 159 3.49 8.71 10.22
C TYR A 159 2.21 8.74 9.39
N ALA A 160 1.60 9.91 9.29
CA ALA A 160 0.55 10.17 8.32
C ALA A 160 0.51 11.65 7.93
N THR A 161 0.40 11.92 6.66
CA THR A 161 0.37 13.28 6.08
C THR A 161 -0.57 13.36 4.90
N TYR A 162 -1.11 14.55 4.66
CA TYR A 162 -1.68 14.87 3.35
C TYR A 162 -0.57 15.11 2.32
N VAL A 163 -0.93 14.96 1.06
CA VAL A 163 -0.10 15.28 -0.10
C VAL A 163 -0.93 16.11 -1.07
N GLY A 164 -0.34 17.19 -1.63
CA GLY A 164 -0.93 17.93 -2.74
C GLY A 164 -1.47 19.31 -2.44
N LEU A 165 -1.22 19.89 -1.24
CA LEU A 165 -1.63 21.26 -0.86
C LEU A 165 -3.11 21.54 -1.23
N ASP A 166 -3.38 22.49 -2.14
CA ASP A 166 -4.72 22.90 -2.55
C ASP A 166 -5.26 22.15 -3.79
N ALA A 167 -4.62 21.02 -4.17
CA ALA A 167 -4.90 20.32 -5.43
C ALA A 167 -6.03 19.31 -5.34
N ASN A 168 -6.69 19.05 -6.45
CA ASN A 168 -7.42 17.81 -6.67
C ASN A 168 -6.40 16.75 -7.11
N LEU A 169 -5.98 15.90 -6.17
CA LEU A 169 -4.91 14.93 -6.35
C LEU A 169 -5.42 13.52 -6.06
N GLN A 170 -5.08 12.58 -6.93
CA GLN A 170 -5.37 11.17 -6.75
C GLN A 170 -4.08 10.35 -6.94
N ILE A 171 -3.68 9.61 -5.91
CA ILE A 171 -2.54 8.69 -6.00
C ILE A 171 -3.03 7.38 -6.63
N ALA A 172 -2.33 6.94 -7.68
CA ALA A 172 -2.64 5.71 -8.41
C ALA A 172 -1.79 4.54 -7.93
N ALA A 173 -0.48 4.73 -7.75
CA ALA A 173 0.43 3.66 -7.38
C ALA A 173 1.54 4.13 -6.44
N ALA A 174 2.02 3.19 -5.62
CA ALA A 174 3.20 3.35 -4.77
C ALA A 174 4.13 2.15 -4.92
N ARG A 175 5.44 2.39 -4.86
CA ARG A 175 6.49 1.34 -4.85
C ARG A 175 7.56 1.70 -3.84
N LEU A 176 8.17 0.68 -3.26
CA LEU A 176 9.31 0.83 -2.36
C LEU A 176 10.54 0.20 -3.02
N ASP A 177 11.65 0.94 -3.08
CA ASP A 177 12.90 0.38 -3.55
C ASP A 177 13.70 -0.33 -2.43
N ALA A 178 14.81 -0.96 -2.80
CA ALA A 178 15.66 -1.67 -1.88
C ALA A 178 16.37 -0.75 -0.84
N GLN A 179 16.40 0.54 -1.07
CA GLN A 179 16.96 1.56 -0.19
C GLN A 179 15.92 2.14 0.78
N GLY A 180 14.64 1.75 0.66
CA GLY A 180 13.55 2.24 1.48
C GLY A 180 12.99 3.58 0.99
N ARG A 181 13.25 4.00 -0.27
CA ARG A 181 12.64 5.17 -0.86
C ARG A 181 11.24 4.81 -1.37
N LEU A 182 10.28 5.67 -1.06
CA LEU A 182 8.90 5.54 -1.51
C LEU A 182 8.70 6.33 -2.81
N TYR A 183 8.31 5.66 -3.87
CA TYR A 183 7.94 6.21 -5.15
C TYR A 183 6.43 6.26 -5.25
N ILE A 184 5.87 7.39 -5.66
CA ILE A 184 4.44 7.61 -5.78
C ILE A 184 4.17 8.21 -7.15
N THR A 185 3.12 7.74 -7.82
CA THR A 185 2.55 8.38 -9.00
C THR A 185 1.06 8.58 -8.85
N GLY A 186 0.57 9.61 -9.47
CA GLY A 186 -0.84 9.96 -9.46
C GLY A 186 -1.13 11.08 -10.44
N SER A 187 -2.35 11.60 -10.41
CA SER A 187 -2.79 12.70 -11.26
C SER A 187 -3.12 13.93 -10.44
N THR A 188 -2.83 15.11 -10.99
CA THR A 188 -3.10 16.40 -10.35
C THR A 188 -3.48 17.47 -11.37
N ASN A 189 -4.29 18.43 -10.93
CA ASN A 189 -4.58 19.65 -11.69
C ASN A 189 -3.87 20.88 -11.12
N ASN A 190 -2.92 20.71 -10.21
CA ASN A 190 -2.17 21.79 -9.56
C ASN A 190 -0.66 21.54 -9.62
N ALA A 191 0.09 22.56 -10.03
CA ALA A 191 1.56 22.53 -10.07
C ALA A 191 2.23 22.85 -8.72
N ASP A 192 1.48 23.23 -7.68
CA ASP A 192 2.00 23.64 -6.37
C ASP A 192 2.11 22.50 -5.35
N MET A 193 2.54 21.32 -5.78
CA MET A 193 2.79 20.19 -4.85
C MET A 193 4.11 20.31 -4.08
N GLY A 194 4.85 21.38 -4.25
CA GLY A 194 6.22 21.59 -3.79
C GLY A 194 7.16 21.81 -4.97
N TYR A 195 8.37 22.27 -4.70
CA TYR A 195 9.36 22.53 -5.73
C TYR A 195 10.65 21.77 -5.43
N ILE A 196 11.08 20.94 -6.38
CA ILE A 196 12.46 20.43 -6.43
C ILE A 196 12.98 20.69 -7.83
N ASP A 197 14.13 21.35 -7.90
CA ASP A 197 14.82 21.57 -9.16
C ASP A 197 15.38 20.25 -9.68
N GLY A 198 15.22 19.98 -10.98
CA GLY A 198 15.79 18.80 -11.64
C GLY A 198 14.81 17.81 -12.25
N GLY A 199 13.51 17.95 -12.03
CA GLY A 199 12.49 17.12 -12.68
C GLY A 199 12.37 17.39 -14.18
N TYR A 200 11.68 16.50 -14.91
CA TYR A 200 11.37 16.69 -16.33
C TYR A 200 10.63 18.01 -16.59
N SER A 201 9.58 18.26 -15.82
CA SER A 201 8.80 19.50 -15.82
C SER A 201 8.38 19.88 -14.41
N ASN A 202 8.43 21.17 -14.09
CA ASN A 202 7.96 21.73 -12.82
C ASN A 202 6.55 22.34 -12.95
N THR A 203 5.90 22.19 -14.10
CA THR A 203 4.57 22.75 -14.39
C THR A 203 3.70 21.72 -15.07
N ILE A 204 2.40 21.77 -14.78
CA ILE A 204 1.39 21.05 -15.56
C ILE A 204 1.16 21.79 -16.89
N VAL A 205 0.81 21.02 -17.93
CA VAL A 205 0.56 21.55 -19.30
C VAL A 205 -0.92 21.50 -19.62
N GLY A 206 -1.63 20.48 -19.15
CA GLY A 206 -3.02 20.21 -19.47
C GLY A 206 -4.03 20.57 -18.38
N LEU A 207 -5.13 19.84 -18.40
CA LEU A 207 -6.18 19.93 -17.41
C LEU A 207 -5.82 19.12 -16.15
N ILE A 208 -5.30 17.91 -16.39
CA ILE A 208 -4.83 16.97 -15.36
C ILE A 208 -3.59 16.28 -15.92
N ASP A 209 -2.47 16.38 -15.23
CA ASP A 209 -1.22 15.73 -15.62
C ASP A 209 -0.82 14.66 -14.59
N THR A 210 -0.03 13.69 -15.05
CA THR A 210 0.65 12.70 -14.21
C THR A 210 1.75 13.38 -13.42
N PHE A 211 1.90 13.03 -12.13
CA PHE A 211 3.06 13.38 -11.33
C PHE A 211 3.83 12.15 -10.88
N ILE A 212 5.12 12.32 -10.63
CA ILE A 212 5.98 11.36 -9.91
C ILE A 212 6.61 12.09 -8.74
N GLU A 213 6.52 11.48 -7.56
CA GLU A 213 7.16 11.94 -6.33
C GLU A 213 8.00 10.81 -5.73
N ILE A 214 9.24 11.13 -5.30
CA ILE A 214 10.14 10.19 -4.63
C ILE A 214 10.48 10.75 -3.26
N ILE A 215 10.26 9.94 -2.22
CA ILE A 215 10.40 10.32 -0.83
C ILE A 215 11.39 9.39 -0.13
N ASP A 216 12.40 9.96 0.55
CA ASP A 216 13.23 9.19 1.48
C ASP A 216 12.47 8.96 2.79
N THR A 217 12.12 7.72 3.06
CA THR A 217 11.40 7.32 4.27
C THR A 217 12.34 6.92 5.42
N THR A 218 13.66 6.95 5.20
CA THR A 218 14.66 6.52 6.21
C THR A 218 15.00 7.59 7.25
N GLY A 219 14.42 8.79 7.11
CA GLY A 219 14.51 9.85 8.12
C GLY A 219 15.86 10.56 8.21
N SER A 220 16.71 10.47 7.21
CA SER A 220 18.07 11.03 7.21
C SER A 220 18.19 12.49 6.75
N LEU A 221 17.09 13.19 6.43
CA LEU A 221 17.15 14.54 5.89
C LEU A 221 16.91 15.63 6.95
N THR A 222 17.84 16.60 7.00
CA THR A 222 17.79 17.80 7.83
C THR A 222 16.91 18.86 7.17
N GLY A 223 15.72 19.12 7.71
CA GLY A 223 14.82 20.17 7.24
C GLY A 223 13.34 19.82 7.46
N ASN A 224 12.47 20.82 7.37
CA ASN A 224 11.03 20.68 7.60
C ASN A 224 10.26 19.99 6.45
N GLN A 225 10.91 19.27 5.55
CA GLN A 225 10.29 18.51 4.49
C GLN A 225 10.70 17.03 4.63
N PHE A 226 9.72 16.16 4.74
CA PHE A 226 9.89 14.71 4.75
C PHE A 226 10.51 14.32 3.42
N GLY A 227 11.80 14.09 3.43
CA GLY A 227 12.62 13.51 2.39
C GLY A 227 12.22 13.61 0.94
N LEU A 228 11.50 14.66 0.51
CA LEU A 228 11.18 14.85 -0.91
C LEU A 228 12.48 14.95 -1.71
N MET A 229 12.73 13.94 -2.55
CA MET A 229 13.97 13.81 -3.32
C MET A 229 13.78 14.19 -4.78
N TYR A 230 12.60 13.96 -5.33
CA TYR A 230 12.26 14.19 -6.72
C TYR A 230 10.78 14.47 -6.87
N LEU A 231 10.42 15.43 -7.72
CA LEU A 231 9.06 15.71 -8.12
C LEU A 231 9.05 16.19 -9.57
N THR A 232 8.14 15.65 -10.38
CA THR A 232 7.96 16.08 -11.76
C THR A 232 6.53 15.88 -12.23
N TYR A 233 6.15 16.62 -13.27
CA TYR A 233 4.88 16.46 -13.98
C TYR A 233 5.13 16.03 -15.42
N ILE A 234 4.24 15.20 -15.97
CA ILE A 234 4.28 14.70 -17.33
C ILE A 234 2.87 14.68 -17.89
N GLY A 235 2.64 15.38 -18.99
CA GLY A 235 1.35 15.41 -19.68
C GLY A 235 1.36 16.25 -20.93
N GLY A 236 0.24 16.22 -21.63
CA GLY A 236 -0.05 17.05 -22.79
C GLY A 236 -1.12 18.10 -22.48
N SER A 237 -1.93 18.47 -23.48
CA SER A 237 -2.90 19.57 -23.33
C SER A 237 -4.24 19.21 -22.66
N ASN A 238 -4.50 17.94 -22.39
CA ASN A 238 -5.74 17.45 -21.81
C ASN A 238 -5.49 16.63 -20.52
N ASN A 239 -6.21 15.52 -20.35
CA ASN A 239 -6.07 14.66 -19.17
C ASN A 239 -5.08 13.53 -19.43
N ASP A 240 -4.12 13.38 -18.54
CA ASP A 240 -3.07 12.38 -18.57
C ASP A 240 -3.00 11.69 -17.20
N ILE A 241 -3.68 10.54 -17.06
CA ILE A 241 -3.99 9.89 -15.79
C ILE A 241 -3.22 8.56 -15.69
N PRO A 242 -2.28 8.41 -14.73
CA PRO A 242 -1.55 7.17 -14.54
C PRO A 242 -2.44 6.11 -13.90
N THR A 243 -2.18 4.85 -14.23
CA THR A 243 -2.87 3.68 -13.65
C THR A 243 -1.92 2.77 -12.90
N ALA A 244 -0.68 2.63 -13.37
CA ALA A 244 0.32 1.77 -12.75
C ALA A 244 1.73 2.34 -12.88
N MET A 245 2.60 1.90 -11.97
CA MET A 245 4.02 2.27 -11.92
C MET A 245 4.86 1.05 -11.56
N GLN A 246 6.06 0.96 -12.13
CA GLN A 246 7.12 0.04 -11.73
C GLN A 246 8.43 0.81 -11.56
N VAL A 247 9.31 0.31 -10.71
CA VAL A 247 10.64 0.89 -10.46
C VAL A 247 11.67 -0.22 -10.62
N ASP A 248 12.70 0.01 -11.41
CA ASP A 248 13.77 -0.95 -11.60
C ASP A 248 14.85 -0.86 -10.51
N SER A 249 15.85 -1.72 -10.60
CA SER A 249 16.95 -1.78 -9.63
C SER A 249 17.90 -0.57 -9.68
N GLN A 250 17.86 0.25 -10.74
CA GLN A 250 18.60 1.47 -10.91
C GLN A 250 17.85 2.69 -10.32
N GLY A 251 16.55 2.53 -10.10
CA GLY A 251 15.63 3.58 -9.64
C GLY A 251 14.97 4.32 -10.80
N ASP A 252 15.02 3.77 -12.02
CA ASP A 252 14.28 4.29 -13.15
C ASP A 252 12.80 3.93 -12.98
N VAL A 253 11.92 4.88 -13.33
CA VAL A 253 10.49 4.82 -13.06
C VAL A 253 9.73 4.64 -14.37
N TYR A 254 8.95 3.58 -14.45
CA TYR A 254 8.10 3.24 -15.58
C TYR A 254 6.64 3.46 -15.18
N VAL A 255 5.92 4.27 -15.97
CA VAL A 255 4.51 4.59 -15.70
C VAL A 255 3.68 4.35 -16.95
N THR A 256 2.53 3.73 -16.76
CA THR A 256 1.50 3.61 -17.78
C THR A 256 0.18 4.21 -17.30
N GLY A 257 -0.68 4.58 -18.21
CA GLY A 257 -1.97 5.17 -17.92
C GLY A 257 -2.73 5.56 -19.17
N THR A 258 -3.70 6.43 -19.03
CA THR A 258 -4.56 6.91 -20.13
C THR A 258 -4.32 8.38 -20.43
N THR A 259 -4.35 8.72 -21.70
CA THR A 259 -4.24 10.10 -22.21
C THR A 259 -5.37 10.44 -23.17
N THR A 260 -5.85 11.67 -23.08
CA THR A 260 -6.69 12.30 -24.09
C THR A 260 -5.93 13.41 -24.83
N SER A 261 -4.63 13.54 -24.57
CA SER A 261 -3.74 14.53 -25.18
C SER A 261 -3.16 14.02 -26.47
N THR A 262 -3.40 14.73 -27.57
CA THR A 262 -2.77 14.41 -28.86
C THR A 262 -1.30 14.86 -28.96
N ASN A 263 -0.84 15.61 -27.97
CA ASN A 263 0.52 16.13 -27.81
C ASN A 263 1.19 15.63 -26.52
N PHE A 264 0.82 14.44 -26.02
CA PHE A 264 1.56 13.80 -24.93
C PHE A 264 3.05 13.70 -25.31
N PRO A 265 3.99 14.05 -24.42
CA PRO A 265 5.41 14.04 -24.78
C PRO A 265 5.89 12.63 -25.13
N THR A 266 6.45 12.47 -26.33
CA THR A 266 7.02 11.20 -26.81
C THR A 266 8.51 11.33 -27.04
N VAL A 267 9.30 10.31 -26.62
CA VAL A 267 10.75 10.24 -26.74
C VAL A 267 11.17 8.83 -27.16
N GLY A 268 12.12 8.74 -28.07
CA GLY A 268 12.61 7.46 -28.59
C GLY A 268 11.74 6.92 -29.73
N ASN A 269 11.73 5.59 -29.87
CA ASN A 269 10.97 4.91 -30.93
C ASN A 269 9.53 4.65 -30.46
N ALA A 270 8.60 5.47 -30.92
CA ALA A 270 7.18 5.30 -30.59
C ALA A 270 6.61 4.03 -31.24
N VAL A 271 5.89 3.22 -30.45
CA VAL A 271 5.24 1.99 -30.95
C VAL A 271 3.78 2.22 -31.38
N ALA A 272 3.21 3.37 -31.06
CA ALA A 272 1.88 3.79 -31.50
C ALA A 272 1.82 5.30 -31.76
N ALA A 273 0.88 5.72 -32.60
CA ALA A 273 0.66 7.12 -32.93
C ALA A 273 -0.48 7.74 -32.12
N ALA A 274 -0.43 9.06 -31.93
CA ALA A 274 -1.52 9.82 -31.31
C ALA A 274 -2.81 9.74 -32.14
N THR A 275 -3.96 9.68 -31.46
CA THR A 275 -5.29 9.86 -32.06
C THR A 275 -6.10 10.93 -31.31
N ALA A 276 -6.96 11.63 -32.02
CA ALA A 276 -7.87 12.62 -31.44
C ALA A 276 -9.26 12.03 -31.16
N THR A 277 -9.53 10.79 -31.51
CA THR A 277 -10.87 10.20 -31.53
C THR A 277 -11.13 9.22 -30.41
N ALA A 278 -10.08 8.79 -29.69
CA ALA A 278 -10.18 7.78 -28.64
C ALA A 278 -9.29 8.13 -27.45
N VAL A 279 -9.61 7.56 -26.29
CA VAL A 279 -8.70 7.53 -25.14
C VAL A 279 -7.59 6.53 -25.45
N GLN A 280 -6.35 6.97 -25.42
CA GLN A 280 -5.19 6.10 -25.64
C GLN A 280 -4.45 5.80 -24.35
N GLY A 281 -3.74 4.68 -24.35
CA GLY A 281 -2.72 4.42 -23.37
C GLY A 281 -1.48 5.29 -23.60
N PHE A 282 -0.72 5.51 -22.54
CA PHE A 282 0.66 5.98 -22.60
C PHE A 282 1.58 5.05 -21.80
N LEU A 283 2.84 5.05 -22.17
CA LEU A 283 3.93 4.45 -21.43
C LEU A 283 5.10 5.41 -21.46
N PHE A 284 5.75 5.65 -20.33
CA PHE A 284 7.01 6.38 -20.28
C PHE A 284 7.98 5.84 -19.23
N GLU A 285 9.26 6.14 -19.43
CA GLU A 285 10.39 5.87 -18.55
C GLU A 285 11.04 7.19 -18.14
N ILE A 286 11.16 7.42 -16.84
CA ILE A 286 11.89 8.55 -16.23
C ILE A 286 13.10 8.00 -15.49
N ASN A 287 14.27 8.61 -15.74
CA ASN A 287 15.46 8.43 -14.91
C ASN A 287 15.63 9.63 -13.97
N PRO A 288 15.32 9.50 -12.66
CA PRO A 288 15.40 10.61 -11.71
C PRO A 288 16.83 11.09 -11.42
N ALA A 289 17.85 10.33 -11.82
CA ALA A 289 19.26 10.74 -11.69
C ALA A 289 19.72 11.70 -12.80
N ILE A 290 18.93 11.85 -13.87
CA ILE A 290 19.18 12.77 -14.97
C ILE A 290 18.42 14.08 -14.72
N TYR A 291 19.10 15.22 -14.91
CA TYR A 291 18.55 16.54 -14.63
C TYR A 291 17.69 17.08 -15.79
N GLY A 292 16.52 17.63 -15.47
CA GLY A 292 15.66 18.39 -16.38
C GLY A 292 15.00 17.54 -17.48
N GLY A 293 14.72 18.13 -18.62
CA GLY A 293 13.98 17.50 -19.73
C GLY A 293 14.57 16.20 -20.28
N ASN A 294 15.84 15.94 -20.05
CA ASN A 294 16.51 14.70 -20.48
C ASN A 294 16.21 13.52 -19.53
N SER A 295 15.57 13.76 -18.38
CA SER A 295 15.15 12.69 -17.47
C SER A 295 14.06 11.80 -18.07
N LEU A 296 13.26 12.27 -19.04
CA LEU A 296 12.35 11.45 -19.84
C LEU A 296 13.17 10.67 -20.88
N VAL A 297 13.42 9.40 -20.60
CA VAL A 297 14.32 8.53 -21.40
C VAL A 297 13.58 7.88 -22.56
N TYR A 298 12.35 7.44 -22.29
CA TYR A 298 11.48 6.81 -23.29
C TYR A 298 10.03 7.22 -23.05
N SER A 299 9.27 7.41 -24.12
CA SER A 299 7.83 7.66 -24.02
C SER A 299 7.11 7.39 -25.34
N THR A 300 5.95 6.73 -25.25
CA THR A 300 5.13 6.36 -26.40
C THR A 300 3.65 6.30 -26.04
N TYR A 301 2.78 6.44 -27.02
CA TYR A 301 1.40 5.99 -26.89
C TYR A 301 1.32 4.46 -26.90
N VAL A 302 0.28 3.91 -26.30
CA VAL A 302 -0.06 2.48 -26.32
C VAL A 302 -1.51 2.33 -26.74
N GLY A 303 -1.77 1.60 -27.83
CA GLY A 303 -3.13 1.36 -28.30
C GLY A 303 -3.27 1.43 -29.81
N GLY A 304 -4.50 1.23 -30.27
CA GLY A 304 -4.92 1.49 -31.63
C GLY A 304 -5.47 2.91 -31.82
N THR A 305 -6.06 3.18 -32.99
CA THR A 305 -6.56 4.52 -33.33
C THR A 305 -8.09 4.60 -33.40
N ASP A 306 -8.78 3.47 -33.44
CA ASP A 306 -10.23 3.37 -33.66
C ASP A 306 -11.05 3.00 -32.42
N GLY A 307 -10.41 2.76 -31.27
CA GLY A 307 -11.06 2.44 -30.00
C GLY A 307 -10.23 2.81 -28.78
N ASN A 308 -10.90 2.89 -27.62
CA ASN A 308 -10.24 3.22 -26.36
C ASN A 308 -9.28 2.11 -25.92
N THR A 309 -8.13 2.50 -25.39
CA THR A 309 -7.16 1.59 -24.77
C THR A 309 -6.80 2.11 -23.40
N THR A 310 -6.93 1.25 -22.40
CA THR A 310 -6.67 1.53 -20.98
C THR A 310 -5.65 0.54 -20.44
N PRO A 311 -4.37 0.89 -20.40
CA PRO A 311 -3.37 0.13 -19.66
C PRO A 311 -3.66 0.17 -18.16
N ASN A 312 -3.54 -0.98 -17.47
CA ASN A 312 -3.78 -1.09 -16.03
C ASN A 312 -2.58 -1.65 -15.25
N ALA A 313 -1.59 -2.20 -15.95
CA ALA A 313 -0.38 -2.73 -15.33
C ALA A 313 0.84 -2.49 -16.21
N VAL A 314 1.98 -2.26 -15.58
CA VAL A 314 3.33 -2.20 -16.18
C VAL A 314 4.29 -3.00 -15.32
N ASP A 315 5.15 -3.80 -15.95
CA ASP A 315 6.22 -4.56 -15.29
C ASP A 315 7.39 -4.79 -16.25
N LEU A 316 8.50 -5.34 -15.74
CA LEU A 316 9.76 -5.48 -16.45
C LEU A 316 10.29 -6.91 -16.35
N ASP A 317 10.96 -7.38 -17.39
CA ASP A 317 11.83 -8.55 -17.31
C ASP A 317 13.29 -8.17 -16.95
N ALA A 318 14.14 -9.17 -16.72
CA ALA A 318 15.55 -8.95 -16.42
C ALA A 318 16.38 -8.40 -17.61
N ALA A 319 15.84 -8.43 -18.83
CA ALA A 319 16.47 -7.85 -20.01
C ALA A 319 16.12 -6.37 -20.21
N GLY A 320 15.20 -5.83 -19.37
CA GLY A 320 14.71 -4.46 -19.46
C GLY A 320 13.62 -4.28 -20.52
N ASN A 321 12.99 -5.35 -21.00
CA ASN A 321 11.78 -5.22 -21.80
C ASN A 321 10.62 -4.81 -20.89
N ILE A 322 9.77 -3.92 -21.40
CA ILE A 322 8.64 -3.35 -20.69
C ILE A 322 7.37 -4.08 -21.13
N TYR A 323 6.62 -4.58 -20.15
CA TYR A 323 5.34 -5.23 -20.39
C TYR A 323 4.21 -4.31 -19.97
N VAL A 324 3.22 -4.15 -20.85
CA VAL A 324 2.01 -3.36 -20.58
C VAL A 324 0.79 -4.25 -20.78
N PHE A 325 -0.10 -4.25 -19.80
CA PHE A 325 -1.32 -5.04 -19.80
C PHE A 325 -2.53 -4.17 -19.45
N GLY A 326 -3.66 -4.44 -20.08
CA GLY A 326 -4.88 -3.68 -19.83
C GLY A 326 -6.03 -4.12 -20.74
N THR A 327 -6.92 -3.18 -21.04
CA THR A 327 -8.14 -3.40 -21.83
C THR A 327 -8.12 -2.53 -23.08
N THR A 328 -8.51 -3.09 -24.22
CA THR A 328 -8.65 -2.33 -25.47
C THR A 328 -9.96 -2.63 -26.20
N ALA A 329 -10.61 -1.58 -26.69
CA ALA A 329 -11.73 -1.65 -27.61
C ALA A 329 -11.33 -1.35 -29.06
N ALA A 330 -10.03 -1.17 -29.33
CA ALA A 330 -9.51 -0.90 -30.67
C ALA A 330 -9.36 -2.19 -31.49
N ASP A 331 -9.87 -2.20 -32.71
CA ASP A 331 -9.71 -3.30 -33.67
C ASP A 331 -8.33 -3.28 -34.35
N ASP A 332 -7.68 -2.11 -34.36
CA ASP A 332 -6.36 -1.87 -34.95
C ASP A 332 -5.21 -1.84 -33.93
N PHE A 333 -5.40 -2.46 -32.74
CA PHE A 333 -4.31 -2.62 -31.76
C PHE A 333 -3.13 -3.35 -32.41
N PRO A 334 -1.86 -2.89 -32.24
CA PRO A 334 -0.70 -3.39 -32.97
C PRO A 334 -0.24 -4.79 -32.51
N VAL A 335 -0.97 -5.83 -32.88
CA VAL A 335 -0.62 -7.23 -32.58
C VAL A 335 0.55 -7.72 -33.42
N THR A 336 1.32 -8.67 -32.90
CA THR A 336 2.43 -9.31 -33.60
C THR A 336 1.98 -10.58 -34.34
N ALA A 337 2.78 -11.06 -35.30
CA ALA A 337 2.51 -12.30 -36.01
C ALA A 337 2.53 -13.55 -35.10
N SER A 338 3.19 -13.46 -33.93
CA SER A 338 3.25 -14.48 -32.88
C SER A 338 2.11 -14.41 -31.88
N ALA A 339 1.17 -13.46 -32.04
CA ALA A 339 0.06 -13.23 -31.12
C ALA A 339 -0.71 -14.51 -30.82
N TYR A 340 -1.13 -14.66 -29.56
CA TYR A 340 -2.11 -15.69 -29.18
C TYR A 340 -3.45 -15.48 -29.93
N GLN A 341 -3.95 -14.25 -29.88
CA GLN A 341 -5.20 -13.81 -30.52
C GLN A 341 -4.92 -12.56 -31.35
N GLY A 342 -5.07 -12.71 -32.67
CA GLY A 342 -4.73 -11.66 -33.64
C GLY A 342 -5.85 -10.65 -33.92
N VAL A 343 -7.05 -10.88 -33.39
CA VAL A 343 -8.24 -10.02 -33.57
C VAL A 343 -9.04 -9.97 -32.28
N ARG A 344 -9.65 -8.83 -31.98
CA ARG A 344 -10.57 -8.65 -30.87
C ARG A 344 -11.88 -9.40 -31.15
N TRP A 345 -12.45 -10.04 -30.13
CA TRP A 345 -13.70 -10.81 -30.29
C TRP A 345 -14.91 -10.15 -29.61
N GLY A 346 -14.70 -9.55 -28.43
CA GLY A 346 -15.74 -8.92 -27.64
C GLY A 346 -15.95 -7.44 -27.94
N THR A 347 -16.66 -6.76 -27.05
CA THR A 347 -16.82 -5.30 -27.09
C THR A 347 -15.53 -4.60 -26.67
N ALA A 348 -14.76 -5.22 -25.77
CA ALA A 348 -13.41 -4.88 -25.38
C ALA A 348 -12.72 -6.14 -24.89
N ASP A 349 -11.47 -6.36 -25.26
CA ASP A 349 -10.65 -7.48 -24.82
C ASP A 349 -9.46 -7.01 -23.99
N MET A 350 -8.91 -7.89 -23.18
CA MET A 350 -7.60 -7.67 -22.57
C MET A 350 -6.54 -7.57 -23.68
N PHE A 351 -5.47 -6.86 -23.44
CA PHE A 351 -4.28 -6.87 -24.29
C PHE A 351 -3.02 -7.05 -23.46
N LEU A 352 -1.99 -7.64 -24.05
CA LEU A 352 -0.63 -7.68 -23.56
C LEU A 352 0.30 -7.16 -24.66
N ALA A 353 1.23 -6.28 -24.29
CA ALA A 353 2.32 -5.82 -25.18
C ALA A 353 3.66 -5.89 -24.46
N GLU A 354 4.65 -6.55 -25.08
CA GLU A 354 6.05 -6.52 -24.71
C GLU A 354 6.78 -5.52 -25.61
N ILE A 355 7.39 -4.50 -25.01
CA ILE A 355 7.98 -3.35 -25.68
C ILE A 355 9.45 -3.26 -25.29
N ASN A 356 10.33 -3.14 -26.30
CA ASN A 356 11.72 -2.76 -26.07
C ASN A 356 11.92 -1.31 -26.53
N PRO A 357 12.44 -0.39 -25.67
CA PRO A 357 12.62 1.01 -26.03
C PRO A 357 13.48 1.26 -27.28
N GLY A 358 14.33 0.30 -27.66
CA GLY A 358 15.12 0.34 -28.87
C GLY A 358 14.38 -0.08 -30.18
N ALA A 359 13.17 -0.65 -30.04
CA ALA A 359 12.40 -1.15 -31.19
C ALA A 359 11.33 -0.14 -31.63
N THR A 360 10.88 -0.25 -32.87
CA THR A 360 9.82 0.58 -33.47
C THR A 360 8.46 -0.11 -33.48
N SER A 361 8.38 -1.33 -32.96
CA SER A 361 7.17 -2.14 -32.81
C SER A 361 7.29 -3.03 -31.57
N PRO A 362 6.17 -3.50 -31.00
CA PRO A 362 6.22 -4.47 -29.92
C PRO A 362 6.99 -5.73 -30.31
N LEU A 363 7.70 -6.34 -29.37
CA LEU A 363 8.33 -7.65 -29.52
C LEU A 363 7.28 -8.76 -29.55
N TYR A 364 6.28 -8.63 -28.68
CA TYR A 364 5.08 -9.46 -28.62
C TYR A 364 3.87 -8.58 -28.29
N ALA A 365 2.77 -8.78 -29.01
CA ALA A 365 1.51 -8.12 -28.66
C ALA A 365 0.33 -8.97 -29.10
N THR A 366 -0.69 -9.08 -28.24
CA THR A 366 -1.84 -9.93 -28.44
C THR A 366 -3.09 -9.36 -27.78
N TYR A 367 -4.25 -9.69 -28.33
CA TYR A 367 -5.52 -9.65 -27.58
C TYR A 367 -5.66 -10.91 -26.70
N LEU A 368 -6.55 -10.83 -25.73
CA LEU A 368 -6.96 -11.92 -24.87
C LEU A 368 -8.40 -11.68 -24.42
N GLY A 369 -9.35 -12.42 -25.00
CA GLY A 369 -10.74 -12.23 -24.68
C GLY A 369 -11.66 -13.24 -25.33
N GLY A 370 -12.92 -13.22 -24.94
CA GLY A 370 -14.01 -13.97 -25.50
C GLY A 370 -15.02 -13.08 -26.23
N GLU A 371 -16.29 -13.48 -26.20
CA GLU A 371 -17.36 -12.88 -27.00
C GLU A 371 -17.98 -11.60 -26.38
N LEU A 372 -17.66 -11.27 -25.14
CA LEU A 372 -18.20 -10.09 -24.44
C LEU A 372 -17.08 -9.12 -24.02
N GLN A 373 -17.22 -8.47 -22.88
CA GLN A 373 -16.21 -7.57 -22.33
C GLN A 373 -15.23 -8.35 -21.45
N ASP A 374 -13.94 -8.08 -21.64
CA ASP A 374 -12.86 -8.69 -20.89
C ASP A 374 -11.87 -7.63 -20.44
N ASP A 375 -11.81 -7.38 -19.13
CA ASP A 375 -11.02 -6.31 -18.54
C ASP A 375 -9.70 -6.83 -17.97
N GLY A 376 -8.57 -6.49 -18.57
CA GLY A 376 -7.23 -6.74 -18.05
C GLY A 376 -6.92 -5.79 -16.88
N ARG A 377 -6.65 -6.34 -15.69
CA ARG A 377 -6.52 -5.53 -14.48
C ARG A 377 -5.11 -5.52 -13.90
N ALA A 378 -4.47 -6.66 -13.81
CA ALA A 378 -3.18 -6.77 -13.14
C ALA A 378 -2.27 -7.80 -13.81
N MET A 379 -0.97 -7.58 -13.70
CA MET A 379 0.07 -8.41 -14.29
C MET A 379 1.31 -8.40 -13.40
N VAL A 380 2.02 -9.53 -13.37
CA VAL A 380 3.38 -9.63 -12.83
C VAL A 380 4.24 -10.41 -13.82
N VAL A 381 5.41 -9.87 -14.14
CA VAL A 381 6.38 -10.48 -15.06
C VAL A 381 7.52 -11.09 -14.26
N THR A 382 7.86 -12.34 -14.55
CA THR A 382 9.05 -12.95 -13.97
C THR A 382 10.32 -12.42 -14.61
N PRO A 383 11.50 -12.53 -13.97
CA PRO A 383 12.77 -12.13 -14.59
C PRO A 383 13.05 -12.77 -15.94
N GLY A 384 12.44 -13.93 -16.24
CA GLY A 384 12.56 -14.63 -17.52
C GLY A 384 11.50 -14.28 -18.56
N GLY A 385 10.67 -13.26 -18.33
CA GLY A 385 9.64 -12.81 -19.28
C GLY A 385 8.34 -13.64 -19.26
N LEU A 386 8.16 -14.56 -18.31
CA LEU A 386 6.88 -15.26 -18.15
C LEU A 386 5.87 -14.32 -17.47
N VAL A 387 4.72 -14.15 -18.09
CA VAL A 387 3.69 -13.20 -17.68
C VAL A 387 2.57 -13.90 -16.94
N TYR A 388 2.37 -13.58 -15.67
CA TYR A 388 1.15 -13.88 -14.92
C TYR A 388 0.19 -12.73 -15.07
N PHE A 389 -1.04 -12.99 -15.45
CA PHE A 389 -2.05 -11.96 -15.63
C PHE A 389 -3.35 -12.34 -14.92
N ALA A 390 -4.11 -11.34 -14.57
CA ALA A 390 -5.46 -11.52 -14.07
C ALA A 390 -6.36 -10.33 -14.45
N GLY A 391 -7.64 -10.60 -14.53
CA GLY A 391 -8.63 -9.62 -14.91
C GLY A 391 -10.04 -10.09 -14.59
N THR A 392 -11.01 -9.41 -15.13
CA THR A 392 -12.44 -9.69 -14.99
C THR A 392 -13.02 -10.01 -16.37
N THR A 393 -13.85 -11.03 -16.48
CA THR A 393 -14.47 -11.44 -17.75
C THR A 393 -15.98 -11.56 -17.62
N HIS A 394 -16.71 -11.08 -18.63
CA HIS A 394 -18.12 -11.35 -18.85
C HIS A 394 -18.33 -12.50 -19.84
N SER A 395 -17.26 -12.97 -20.49
CA SER A 395 -17.30 -13.94 -21.58
C SER A 395 -17.45 -15.36 -21.06
N THR A 396 -18.45 -16.08 -21.56
CA THR A 396 -18.64 -17.50 -21.25
C THR A 396 -17.71 -18.41 -22.06
N LEU A 397 -17.15 -17.87 -23.15
CA LEU A 397 -16.20 -18.54 -24.05
C LEU A 397 -14.79 -17.94 -23.97
N PHE A 398 -14.39 -17.40 -22.80
CA PHE A 398 -13.02 -16.96 -22.61
C PHE A 398 -12.05 -18.12 -22.85
N PRO A 399 -10.92 -17.92 -23.56
CA PRO A 399 -9.98 -18.99 -23.88
C PRO A 399 -9.31 -19.55 -22.62
N LEU A 400 -9.50 -20.83 -22.37
CA LEU A 400 -8.86 -21.56 -21.27
C LEU A 400 -7.70 -22.41 -21.76
N ALA A 401 -6.70 -22.62 -20.90
CA ALA A 401 -5.53 -23.43 -21.21
C ALA A 401 -5.05 -24.21 -19.99
N GLY A 402 -4.34 -25.31 -20.22
CA GLY A 402 -3.88 -26.19 -19.16
C GLY A 402 -5.04 -26.95 -18.48
N ASN A 403 -4.84 -27.30 -17.22
CA ASN A 403 -5.89 -27.92 -16.39
C ASN A 403 -6.59 -26.83 -15.59
N ALA A 404 -7.56 -26.14 -16.22
CA ALA A 404 -8.33 -25.08 -15.60
C ALA A 404 -8.95 -25.55 -14.27
N TYR A 405 -8.85 -24.73 -13.22
CA TYR A 405 -9.48 -24.98 -11.92
C TYR A 405 -11.01 -24.91 -12.04
N GLN A 406 -11.49 -23.85 -12.72
CA GLN A 406 -12.90 -23.63 -13.02
C GLN A 406 -13.04 -23.47 -14.54
N GLY A 407 -13.76 -24.39 -15.14
CA GLY A 407 -13.87 -24.52 -16.61
C GLY A 407 -14.97 -23.66 -17.25
N THR A 408 -15.79 -22.99 -16.46
CA THR A 408 -16.93 -22.18 -16.91
C THR A 408 -17.10 -20.96 -16.04
N LEU A 409 -17.58 -19.87 -16.62
CA LEU A 409 -18.08 -18.73 -15.87
C LEU A 409 -19.13 -19.21 -14.86
N SER A 410 -19.02 -18.84 -13.60
CA SER A 410 -20.06 -19.10 -12.60
C SER A 410 -21.22 -18.12 -12.76
N GLY A 411 -22.32 -18.41 -12.10
CA GLY A 411 -23.51 -17.56 -12.15
C GLY A 411 -24.64 -18.12 -13.01
N ASN A 412 -25.80 -17.48 -12.96
CA ASN A 412 -27.04 -17.99 -13.49
C ASN A 412 -27.24 -17.74 -15.00
N GLY A 413 -26.16 -17.46 -15.77
CA GLY A 413 -26.26 -17.10 -17.20
C GLY A 413 -26.93 -15.74 -17.44
N GLN A 414 -26.91 -14.87 -16.46
CA GLN A 414 -27.32 -13.48 -16.59
C GLN A 414 -26.23 -12.71 -17.36
N ILE A 415 -26.62 -11.80 -18.23
CA ILE A 415 -25.71 -11.00 -19.09
C ILE A 415 -24.77 -10.11 -18.26
N ASP A 416 -25.09 -9.86 -17.00
CA ASP A 416 -24.37 -8.98 -16.11
C ASP A 416 -23.43 -9.70 -15.11
N ASN A 417 -23.28 -11.03 -15.20
CA ASN A 417 -22.37 -11.78 -14.34
C ASN A 417 -20.94 -11.75 -14.89
N TYR A 418 -19.97 -11.57 -13.99
CA TYR A 418 -18.55 -11.59 -14.33
C TYR A 418 -17.73 -12.24 -13.23
N ASP A 419 -16.76 -13.05 -13.65
CA ASP A 419 -15.79 -13.74 -12.80
C ASP A 419 -14.39 -13.20 -13.05
N LEU A 420 -13.46 -13.60 -12.20
CA LEU A 420 -12.04 -13.40 -12.44
C LEU A 420 -11.54 -14.36 -13.51
N ILE A 421 -10.55 -13.91 -14.27
CA ILE A 421 -9.65 -14.72 -15.08
C ILE A 421 -8.26 -14.64 -14.49
N VAL A 422 -7.61 -15.81 -14.36
CA VAL A 422 -6.21 -15.93 -13.93
C VAL A 422 -5.45 -16.79 -14.90
N GLY A 423 -4.35 -16.27 -15.45
CA GLY A 423 -3.61 -16.99 -16.48
C GLY A 423 -2.11 -16.74 -16.51
N ILE A 424 -1.45 -17.50 -17.38
CA ILE A 424 -0.01 -17.39 -17.67
C ILE A 424 0.17 -17.35 -19.18
N ILE A 425 0.88 -16.32 -19.67
CA ILE A 425 1.37 -16.22 -21.04
C ILE A 425 2.90 -16.31 -21.05
N ASP A 426 3.41 -17.04 -22.05
CA ASP A 426 4.83 -17.12 -22.39
C ASP A 426 5.04 -16.47 -23.78
N PRO A 427 5.47 -15.19 -23.84
CA PRO A 427 5.66 -14.47 -25.11
C PRO A 427 6.75 -15.07 -26.01
N THR A 428 7.61 -15.93 -25.49
CA THR A 428 8.64 -16.62 -26.29
C THR A 428 8.07 -17.73 -27.17
N LYS A 429 6.82 -18.14 -26.91
CA LYS A 429 6.09 -19.11 -27.72
C LYS A 429 5.22 -18.40 -28.74
N ASN A 430 4.81 -19.15 -29.75
CA ASN A 430 4.01 -18.61 -30.86
C ASN A 430 2.56 -19.03 -30.76
N THR A 431 1.67 -18.13 -31.14
CA THR A 431 0.24 -18.38 -31.33
C THR A 431 -0.40 -19.07 -30.11
N THR A 432 -1.17 -20.12 -30.30
CA THR A 432 -1.92 -20.81 -29.24
C THR A 432 -1.06 -21.42 -28.15
N ASP A 433 0.22 -21.69 -28.40
CA ASP A 433 1.13 -22.26 -27.40
C ASP A 433 1.60 -21.22 -26.37
N SER A 434 1.41 -19.92 -26.67
CA SER A 434 1.79 -18.85 -25.75
C SER A 434 0.88 -18.75 -24.51
N LEU A 435 -0.40 -19.15 -24.60
CA LEU A 435 -1.27 -19.26 -23.42
C LEU A 435 -1.01 -20.59 -22.71
N VAL A 436 -0.21 -20.55 -21.65
CA VAL A 436 0.26 -21.75 -20.91
C VAL A 436 -0.78 -22.27 -19.93
N TYR A 437 -1.49 -21.35 -19.27
CA TYR A 437 -2.52 -21.65 -18.29
C TYR A 437 -3.58 -20.56 -18.29
N CYS A 438 -4.85 -20.92 -18.15
CA CYS A 438 -5.93 -19.96 -17.94
C CYS A 438 -7.15 -20.64 -17.31
N THR A 439 -7.78 -19.98 -16.34
CA THR A 439 -8.95 -20.47 -15.60
C THR A 439 -9.85 -19.32 -15.18
N TYR A 440 -11.15 -19.58 -15.09
CA TYR A 440 -12.06 -18.75 -14.30
C TYR A 440 -11.81 -18.93 -12.81
N LEU A 441 -12.22 -17.95 -12.01
CA LEU A 441 -12.26 -18.01 -10.55
C LEU A 441 -13.37 -17.09 -10.05
N GLY A 442 -14.43 -17.64 -9.51
CA GLY A 442 -15.55 -16.86 -9.00
C GLY A 442 -16.61 -17.73 -8.31
N GLY A 443 -17.63 -17.07 -7.80
CA GLY A 443 -18.81 -17.66 -7.19
C GLY A 443 -20.07 -17.43 -8.04
N SER A 444 -21.25 -17.43 -7.43
CA SER A 444 -22.53 -17.33 -8.16
C SER A 444 -22.96 -15.90 -8.53
N ASP A 445 -22.23 -14.88 -8.09
CA ASP A 445 -22.46 -13.46 -8.37
C ASP A 445 -21.16 -12.82 -8.89
N ASN A 446 -20.99 -11.53 -8.83
CA ASN A 446 -19.93 -10.78 -9.50
C ASN A 446 -18.64 -10.69 -8.67
N GLU A 447 -17.50 -10.87 -9.34
CA GLU A 447 -16.14 -10.70 -8.82
C GLU A 447 -15.37 -9.69 -9.63
N GLU A 448 -14.83 -8.66 -9.00
CA GLU A 448 -13.94 -7.70 -9.66
C GLU A 448 -12.54 -7.72 -9.08
N LEU A 449 -11.54 -7.91 -9.95
CA LEU A 449 -10.12 -7.83 -9.58
C LEU A 449 -9.67 -6.37 -9.47
N ARG A 450 -8.86 -6.07 -8.44
CA ARG A 450 -8.22 -4.77 -8.27
C ARG A 450 -6.71 -4.85 -8.10
N GLY A 451 -6.21 -5.87 -7.44
CA GLY A 451 -4.79 -5.99 -7.16
C GLY A 451 -4.26 -7.41 -7.27
N MET A 452 -2.98 -7.51 -7.66
CA MET A 452 -2.26 -8.77 -7.80
C MET A 452 -0.79 -8.59 -7.43
N THR A 453 -0.22 -9.63 -6.83
CA THR A 453 1.23 -9.76 -6.59
C THR A 453 1.63 -11.23 -6.61
N LEU A 454 2.93 -11.52 -6.48
CA LEU A 454 3.43 -12.88 -6.20
C LEU A 454 3.89 -12.97 -4.75
N ASP A 455 3.63 -14.11 -4.11
CA ASP A 455 4.26 -14.45 -2.84
C ASP A 455 5.69 -14.96 -3.03
N ALA A 456 6.44 -15.14 -1.94
CA ALA A 456 7.83 -15.62 -1.98
C ALA A 456 7.99 -17.04 -2.56
N LYS A 457 6.89 -17.79 -2.74
CA LYS A 457 6.86 -19.12 -3.36
C LYS A 457 6.52 -19.07 -4.85
N GLY A 458 6.20 -17.88 -5.36
CA GLY A 458 5.76 -17.66 -6.74
C GLY A 458 4.29 -18.04 -6.97
N ASN A 459 3.46 -18.09 -5.93
CA ASN A 459 2.02 -18.17 -6.07
C ASN A 459 1.45 -16.78 -6.37
N VAL A 460 0.34 -16.75 -7.11
CA VAL A 460 -0.39 -15.52 -7.42
C VAL A 460 -1.29 -15.16 -6.24
N VAL A 461 -1.18 -13.93 -5.76
CA VAL A 461 -2.02 -13.35 -4.71
C VAL A 461 -2.93 -12.32 -5.34
N LEU A 462 -4.22 -12.44 -5.13
CA LEU A 462 -5.28 -11.63 -5.74
C LEU A 462 -6.11 -10.93 -4.67
N THR A 463 -6.59 -9.74 -4.97
CA THR A 463 -7.59 -9.02 -4.17
C THR A 463 -8.50 -8.19 -5.05
N GLY A 464 -9.68 -7.93 -4.54
CA GLY A 464 -10.71 -7.14 -5.18
C GLY A 464 -11.96 -7.15 -4.32
N TYR A 465 -13.13 -7.27 -4.92
CA TYR A 465 -14.36 -7.52 -4.19
C TYR A 465 -15.18 -8.63 -4.84
N THR A 466 -16.02 -9.26 -4.04
CA THR A 466 -16.99 -10.28 -4.48
C THR A 466 -18.37 -9.95 -3.93
N LEU A 467 -19.39 -10.19 -4.73
CA LEU A 467 -20.78 -10.19 -4.30
C LEU A 467 -21.29 -11.63 -4.01
N SER A 468 -20.45 -12.63 -4.29
CA SER A 468 -20.79 -14.04 -4.13
C SER A 468 -20.71 -14.50 -2.67
N THR A 469 -21.79 -15.03 -2.15
CA THR A 469 -21.82 -15.68 -0.83
C THR A 469 -21.17 -17.08 -0.82
N ASP A 470 -20.84 -17.59 -2.00
CA ASP A 470 -20.22 -18.91 -2.26
C ASP A 470 -18.89 -18.79 -3.01
N PHE A 471 -18.22 -17.62 -2.94
CA PHE A 471 -16.87 -17.46 -3.47
C PHE A 471 -15.93 -18.54 -2.90
N PRO A 472 -15.05 -19.17 -3.71
CA PRO A 472 -14.19 -20.25 -3.26
C PRO A 472 -13.25 -19.82 -2.13
N ILE A 473 -13.45 -20.33 -0.92
CA ILE A 473 -12.60 -20.07 0.25
C ILE A 473 -11.95 -21.36 0.77
N THR A 474 -10.88 -21.21 1.55
CA THR A 474 -10.17 -22.35 2.17
C THR A 474 -10.58 -22.54 3.63
N SER A 475 -10.34 -23.73 4.18
CA SER A 475 -10.69 -24.03 5.58
C SER A 475 -9.88 -23.23 6.62
N ASP A 476 -8.77 -22.63 6.22
CA ASP A 476 -7.94 -21.73 7.03
C ASP A 476 -8.24 -20.24 6.78
N ALA A 477 -9.40 -19.91 6.20
CA ALA A 477 -9.84 -18.54 5.98
C ALA A 477 -9.85 -17.73 7.28
N ALA A 478 -9.37 -16.49 7.24
CA ALA A 478 -9.49 -15.55 8.35
C ALA A 478 -10.95 -15.17 8.61
N GLN A 479 -11.75 -15.03 7.53
CA GLN A 479 -13.19 -14.85 7.57
C GLN A 479 -13.84 -15.85 6.60
N SER A 480 -14.59 -16.82 7.13
CA SER A 480 -15.20 -17.89 6.34
C SER A 480 -16.62 -17.59 5.87
N ALA A 481 -17.22 -16.51 6.34
CA ALA A 481 -18.57 -16.10 5.98
C ALA A 481 -18.55 -14.73 5.30
N TYR A 482 -19.33 -14.60 4.24
CA TYR A 482 -19.63 -13.33 3.61
C TYR A 482 -20.34 -12.40 4.59
N GLY A 483 -19.90 -11.15 4.69
CA GLY A 483 -20.36 -10.21 5.71
C GLY A 483 -21.59 -9.40 5.31
N GLY A 484 -21.67 -8.95 4.06
CA GLY A 484 -22.78 -8.09 3.63
C GLY A 484 -22.60 -7.57 2.20
N ASN A 485 -23.00 -6.44 1.83
CA ASN A 485 -23.19 -5.83 0.50
C ASN A 485 -21.93 -5.73 -0.42
N GLY A 486 -21.04 -6.70 -0.37
CA GLY A 486 -19.78 -6.80 -1.10
C GLY A 486 -18.60 -6.88 -0.15
N ASP A 487 -17.89 -8.02 -0.14
CA ASP A 487 -16.68 -8.20 0.68
C ASP A 487 -15.43 -8.16 -0.18
N VAL A 488 -14.32 -7.75 0.42
CA VAL A 488 -13.00 -8.04 -0.15
C VAL A 488 -12.79 -9.54 -0.20
N PHE A 489 -12.25 -10.05 -1.28
CA PHE A 489 -11.59 -11.36 -1.29
C PHE A 489 -10.08 -11.20 -1.26
N VAL A 490 -9.39 -12.12 -0.58
CA VAL A 490 -7.93 -12.27 -0.66
C VAL A 490 -7.62 -13.73 -0.93
N THR A 491 -7.07 -13.99 -2.12
CA THR A 491 -6.91 -15.35 -2.62
C THR A 491 -5.50 -15.59 -3.12
N VAL A 492 -4.91 -16.71 -2.69
CA VAL A 492 -3.61 -17.20 -3.15
C VAL A 492 -3.83 -18.44 -4.00
N VAL A 493 -3.40 -18.40 -5.25
CA VAL A 493 -3.52 -19.51 -6.18
C VAL A 493 -2.15 -19.95 -6.71
N ASN A 494 -1.99 -21.25 -6.95
CA ASN A 494 -0.83 -21.83 -7.61
C ASN A 494 -1.21 -22.29 -9.02
N PRO A 495 -0.98 -21.49 -10.07
CA PRO A 495 -1.36 -21.86 -11.44
C PRO A 495 -0.56 -23.04 -12.01
N LYS A 496 0.48 -23.49 -11.31
CA LYS A 496 1.28 -24.68 -11.68
C LYS A 496 0.72 -25.97 -11.10
N ALA A 497 -0.24 -25.85 -10.17
CA ALA A 497 -0.95 -26.98 -9.56
C ALA A 497 -2.30 -27.22 -10.23
N SER A 498 -2.88 -28.38 -9.98
CA SER A 498 -4.19 -28.78 -10.52
C SER A 498 -5.16 -29.19 -9.42
N GLY A 499 -6.46 -29.13 -9.72
CA GLY A 499 -7.51 -29.51 -8.78
C GLY A 499 -7.47 -28.68 -7.50
N SER A 500 -7.70 -29.31 -6.35
CA SER A 500 -7.75 -28.63 -5.05
C SER A 500 -6.43 -27.98 -4.60
N GLN A 501 -5.31 -28.30 -5.23
CA GLN A 501 -4.02 -27.69 -4.93
C GLN A 501 -3.81 -26.32 -5.62
N PHE A 502 -4.69 -25.97 -6.56
CA PHE A 502 -4.68 -24.66 -7.19
C PHE A 502 -4.99 -23.55 -6.16
N LEU A 503 -6.04 -23.72 -5.37
CA LEU A 503 -6.43 -22.76 -4.33
C LEU A 503 -5.62 -23.02 -3.06
N VAL A 504 -4.60 -22.17 -2.80
CA VAL A 504 -3.68 -22.32 -1.68
C VAL A 504 -4.22 -21.71 -0.40
N TYR A 505 -4.83 -20.51 -0.51
CA TYR A 505 -5.49 -19.78 0.56
C TYR A 505 -6.55 -18.88 -0.04
N SER A 506 -7.71 -18.76 0.61
CA SER A 506 -8.74 -17.80 0.21
C SER A 506 -9.63 -17.45 1.37
N THR A 507 -9.95 -16.16 1.51
CA THR A 507 -10.77 -15.61 2.59
C THR A 507 -11.62 -14.44 2.10
N TYR A 508 -12.79 -14.25 2.71
CA TYR A 508 -13.46 -12.96 2.73
C TYR A 508 -12.77 -12.01 3.70
N LEU A 509 -13.01 -10.72 3.55
CA LEU A 509 -12.62 -9.68 4.50
C LEU A 509 -13.61 -8.51 4.36
N GLY A 510 -14.58 -8.41 5.26
CA GLY A 510 -15.62 -7.39 5.19
C GLY A 510 -16.53 -7.38 6.40
N GLY A 511 -17.37 -6.35 6.47
CA GLY A 511 -18.40 -6.15 7.47
C GLY A 511 -19.81 -6.27 6.87
N SER A 512 -20.77 -5.51 7.41
CA SER A 512 -22.18 -5.60 7.01
C SER A 512 -22.53 -4.75 5.77
N ASP A 513 -21.66 -3.85 5.36
CA ASP A 513 -21.80 -3.00 4.16
C ASP A 513 -20.77 -3.39 3.08
N GLY A 514 -20.41 -2.47 2.18
CA GLY A 514 -19.54 -2.77 1.04
C GLY A 514 -18.06 -2.47 1.28
N GLU A 515 -17.20 -3.36 0.83
CA GLU A 515 -15.74 -3.26 0.87
C GLU A 515 -15.10 -3.50 -0.49
N VAL A 516 -14.02 -2.79 -0.76
CA VAL A 516 -13.17 -3.04 -1.95
C VAL A 516 -11.70 -3.07 -1.54
N GLY A 517 -11.00 -4.18 -1.86
CA GLY A 517 -9.55 -4.29 -1.77
C GLY A 517 -8.88 -3.78 -3.03
N TYR A 518 -8.10 -2.71 -2.95
CA TYR A 518 -7.45 -2.11 -4.13
C TYR A 518 -6.06 -2.65 -4.39
N ALA A 519 -5.30 -2.94 -3.35
CA ALA A 519 -3.93 -3.40 -3.51
C ALA A 519 -3.57 -4.49 -2.50
N VAL A 520 -2.70 -5.39 -2.93
CA VAL A 520 -2.19 -6.50 -2.12
C VAL A 520 -0.68 -6.60 -2.27
N ALA A 521 0.02 -6.89 -1.18
CA ALA A 521 1.44 -7.23 -1.16
C ALA A 521 1.70 -8.44 -0.26
N ALA A 522 2.87 -9.06 -0.44
CA ALA A 522 3.32 -10.18 0.38
C ALA A 522 4.72 -9.91 0.92
N ASP A 523 5.00 -10.27 2.17
CA ASP A 523 6.34 -10.21 2.74
C ASP A 523 7.11 -11.53 2.55
N SER A 524 8.41 -11.50 2.87
CA SER A 524 9.27 -12.67 2.77
C SER A 524 8.94 -13.81 3.75
N LYS A 525 8.09 -13.52 4.76
CA LYS A 525 7.61 -14.49 5.77
C LYS A 525 6.30 -15.16 5.37
N GLY A 526 5.66 -14.66 4.27
CA GLY A 526 4.40 -15.17 3.73
C GLY A 526 3.15 -14.54 4.36
N PHE A 527 3.26 -13.41 5.06
CA PHE A 527 2.11 -12.59 5.39
C PHE A 527 1.65 -11.81 4.17
N LEU A 528 0.34 -11.59 4.10
CA LEU A 528 -0.28 -10.78 3.07
C LEU A 528 -0.78 -9.47 3.67
N TYR A 529 -0.70 -8.40 2.91
CA TYR A 529 -1.12 -7.07 3.31
C TYR A 529 -2.08 -6.52 2.27
N VAL A 530 -3.21 -6.00 2.72
CA VAL A 530 -4.28 -5.51 1.83
C VAL A 530 -4.72 -4.14 2.29
N THR A 531 -4.94 -3.24 1.35
CA THR A 531 -5.56 -1.94 1.58
C THR A 531 -6.69 -1.69 0.59
N GLY A 532 -7.60 -0.84 0.98
CA GLY A 532 -8.75 -0.45 0.18
C GLY A 532 -9.64 0.51 0.96
N TYR A 533 -10.95 0.37 0.79
CA TYR A 533 -11.92 1.11 1.60
C TYR A 533 -13.01 0.19 2.16
N THR A 534 -13.64 0.63 3.23
CA THR A 534 -14.80 0.01 3.85
C THR A 534 -15.89 1.04 4.14
N LEU A 535 -17.13 0.62 3.97
CA LEU A 535 -18.34 1.33 4.38
C LEU A 535 -18.88 0.79 5.73
N SER A 536 -18.27 -0.26 6.24
CA SER A 536 -18.75 -1.00 7.41
C SER A 536 -18.19 -0.48 8.73
N ALA A 537 -19.05 -0.14 9.66
CA ALA A 537 -18.68 0.19 11.04
C ALA A 537 -18.26 -1.05 11.86
N ASP A 538 -18.54 -2.24 11.36
CA ASP A 538 -18.22 -3.55 11.95
C ASP A 538 -17.17 -4.33 11.13
N PHE A 539 -16.39 -3.65 10.27
CA PHE A 539 -15.25 -4.25 9.58
C PHE A 539 -14.30 -4.93 10.59
N PRO A 540 -13.76 -6.12 10.29
CA PRO A 540 -12.93 -6.85 11.24
C PRO A 540 -11.62 -6.12 11.52
N VAL A 541 -11.48 -5.58 12.74
CA VAL A 541 -10.28 -4.89 13.23
C VAL A 541 -9.58 -5.71 14.32
N GLN A 542 -8.24 -5.69 14.30
CA GLN A 542 -7.41 -6.36 15.29
C GLN A 542 -6.06 -5.66 15.40
N ASN A 543 -5.56 -5.42 16.62
CA ASN A 543 -4.32 -4.67 16.87
C ASN A 543 -4.30 -3.33 16.10
N ALA A 544 -5.42 -2.61 16.10
CA ALA A 544 -5.69 -1.48 15.24
C ALA A 544 -5.23 -0.15 15.84
N PRO A 545 -4.37 0.65 15.17
CA PRO A 545 -4.14 2.05 15.55
C PRO A 545 -5.42 2.89 15.56
N GLN A 546 -6.35 2.63 14.64
CA GLN A 546 -7.68 3.23 14.63
C GLN A 546 -8.74 2.12 14.67
N PRO A 547 -9.27 1.77 15.86
CA PRO A 547 -10.22 0.67 16.00
C PRO A 547 -11.68 1.06 15.72
N LEU A 548 -11.96 2.34 15.55
CA LEU A 548 -13.30 2.86 15.31
C LEU A 548 -13.41 3.44 13.92
N TRP A 549 -14.50 3.11 13.26
CA TRP A 549 -14.90 3.71 12.00
C TRP A 549 -15.06 5.23 12.14
N GLY A 550 -14.45 6.00 11.21
CA GLY A 550 -14.44 7.45 11.27
C GLY A 550 -15.69 8.10 10.70
N GLY A 551 -16.40 7.44 9.79
CA GLY A 551 -17.57 8.07 9.22
C GLY A 551 -18.13 7.46 7.94
N LEU A 552 -17.99 8.12 6.79
CA LEU A 552 -18.66 7.71 5.55
C LEU A 552 -17.95 6.55 4.84
N VAL A 553 -16.66 6.69 4.61
CA VAL A 553 -15.79 5.71 3.94
C VAL A 553 -14.43 5.81 4.56
N ASP A 554 -13.91 4.73 5.11
CA ASP A 554 -12.56 4.68 5.67
C ASP A 554 -11.65 3.76 4.85
N VAL A 555 -10.38 4.11 4.81
CA VAL A 555 -9.33 3.19 4.41
C VAL A 555 -9.27 2.06 5.42
N PHE A 556 -9.01 0.85 4.98
CA PHE A 556 -8.52 -0.21 5.84
C PHE A 556 -7.11 -0.63 5.45
N VAL A 557 -6.34 -1.08 6.43
CA VAL A 557 -5.05 -1.77 6.23
C VAL A 557 -5.06 -3.05 7.03
N THR A 558 -4.94 -4.18 6.36
CA THR A 558 -5.06 -5.50 6.98
C THR A 558 -3.86 -6.38 6.66
N LYS A 559 -3.33 -7.03 7.69
CA LYS A 559 -2.32 -8.09 7.61
C LYS A 559 -3.01 -9.43 7.80
N LEU A 560 -2.78 -10.36 6.89
CA LEU A 560 -3.31 -11.73 6.92
C LEU A 560 -2.18 -12.74 7.07
N LYS A 561 -2.50 -13.87 7.72
CA LYS A 561 -1.60 -15.00 7.92
C LYS A 561 -2.20 -16.27 7.31
N PRO A 562 -1.90 -16.60 6.04
CA PRO A 562 -2.27 -17.87 5.46
C PRO A 562 -1.81 -19.07 6.32
N GLY A 563 -2.63 -20.10 6.43
CA GLY A 563 -2.39 -21.25 7.29
C GLY A 563 -2.91 -21.11 8.72
N ALA A 564 -3.61 -19.98 9.04
CA ALA A 564 -4.24 -19.76 10.34
C ALA A 564 -5.68 -19.27 10.13
N ALA A 565 -6.65 -19.96 10.74
CA ALA A 565 -8.08 -19.66 10.58
C ALA A 565 -8.58 -18.62 11.58
N GLY A 566 -9.65 -17.90 11.21
CA GLY A 566 -10.35 -16.96 12.08
C GLY A 566 -9.43 -15.83 12.58
N ALA A 567 -9.62 -15.40 13.81
CA ALA A 567 -8.83 -14.29 14.39
C ALA A 567 -7.29 -14.53 14.38
N ALA A 568 -6.84 -15.77 14.40
CA ALA A 568 -5.41 -16.08 14.28
C ALA A 568 -4.86 -15.83 12.86
N GLY A 569 -5.74 -15.85 11.87
CA GLY A 569 -5.45 -15.49 10.48
C GLY A 569 -5.41 -13.99 10.20
N LEU A 570 -5.80 -13.17 11.18
CA LEU A 570 -5.89 -11.71 11.11
C LEU A 570 -4.98 -11.04 12.16
N PRO A 571 -3.64 -11.09 12.01
CA PRO A 571 -2.72 -10.54 13.01
C PRO A 571 -2.88 -9.05 13.30
N ALA A 572 -3.20 -8.26 12.27
CA ALA A 572 -3.48 -6.83 12.41
C ALA A 572 -4.49 -6.38 11.35
N SER A 573 -5.38 -5.47 11.73
CA SER A 573 -6.34 -4.85 10.82
C SER A 573 -6.86 -3.56 11.44
N THR A 574 -6.86 -2.46 10.70
CA THR A 574 -7.22 -1.12 11.20
C THR A 574 -8.00 -0.33 10.17
N TYR A 575 -8.84 0.58 10.65
CA TYR A 575 -9.30 1.71 9.86
C TYR A 575 -8.20 2.78 9.75
N LEU A 576 -8.29 3.63 8.76
CA LEU A 576 -7.60 4.92 8.66
C LEU A 576 -8.53 5.92 7.99
N GLY A 577 -9.02 6.91 8.72
CA GLY A 577 -9.93 7.90 8.15
C GLY A 577 -10.59 8.76 9.20
N GLY A 578 -11.41 9.68 8.72
CA GLY A 578 -12.23 10.59 9.50
C GLY A 578 -13.65 10.65 8.96
N GLY A 579 -14.39 11.73 9.25
CA GLY A 579 -15.82 11.86 8.93
C GLY A 579 -16.16 11.99 7.43
N THR A 580 -15.20 11.81 6.52
CA THR A 580 -15.37 12.00 5.08
C THR A 580 -15.03 10.74 4.28
N VAL A 581 -14.86 10.87 2.96
CA VAL A 581 -14.45 9.76 2.08
C VAL A 581 -12.93 9.62 2.09
N ASN A 582 -12.44 8.47 2.53
CA ASN A 582 -11.03 8.11 2.58
C ASN A 582 -10.82 6.78 1.86
N GLN A 583 -9.96 6.73 0.86
CA GLN A 583 -9.77 5.54 0.03
C GLN A 583 -8.28 5.21 -0.12
N GLY A 584 -7.87 4.00 0.30
CA GLY A 584 -6.55 3.45 0.03
C GLY A 584 -6.49 2.90 -1.39
N THR A 585 -5.55 3.38 -2.20
CA THR A 585 -5.45 2.98 -3.62
C THR A 585 -4.27 2.06 -3.88
N SER A 586 -3.19 2.20 -3.08
CA SER A 586 -2.00 1.37 -3.24
C SER A 586 -1.29 1.16 -1.90
N LEU A 587 -0.47 0.13 -1.82
CA LEU A 587 0.39 -0.14 -0.68
C LEU A 587 1.76 -0.68 -1.12
N ALA A 588 2.77 -0.41 -0.29
CA ALA A 588 4.06 -1.03 -0.37
C ALA A 588 4.46 -1.56 1.01
N VAL A 589 5.22 -2.65 1.06
CA VAL A 589 5.60 -3.30 2.31
C VAL A 589 7.10 -3.55 2.32
N SER A 590 7.77 -3.27 3.45
CA SER A 590 9.18 -3.63 3.60
C SER A 590 9.36 -5.15 3.48
N PRO A 591 10.48 -5.63 2.92
CA PRO A 591 10.69 -7.06 2.67
C PRO A 591 10.55 -7.95 3.92
N ASP A 592 10.83 -7.41 5.11
CA ASP A 592 10.67 -8.10 6.39
C ASP A 592 9.27 -7.96 7.01
N GLY A 593 8.37 -7.21 6.36
CA GLY A 593 7.01 -6.95 6.82
C GLY A 593 6.92 -6.07 8.06
N SER A 594 8.00 -5.34 8.44
CA SER A 594 8.01 -4.47 9.63
C SER A 594 7.32 -3.14 9.39
N THR A 595 7.22 -2.71 8.13
CA THR A 595 6.65 -1.41 7.76
C THR A 595 5.72 -1.53 6.56
N VAL A 596 4.53 -0.96 6.69
CA VAL A 596 3.51 -0.88 5.65
C VAL A 596 3.32 0.59 5.29
N TYR A 597 3.46 0.90 4.02
CA TYR A 597 3.17 2.19 3.43
C TYR A 597 1.84 2.07 2.70
N THR A 598 0.82 2.81 3.11
CA THR A 598 -0.44 2.91 2.37
C THR A 598 -0.63 4.32 1.86
N VAL A 599 -1.09 4.43 0.64
CA VAL A 599 -1.33 5.70 -0.04
C VAL A 599 -2.73 5.71 -0.64
N GLY A 600 -3.25 6.90 -0.87
CA GLY A 600 -4.55 7.03 -1.46
C GLY A 600 -5.01 8.48 -1.50
N TYR A 601 -6.31 8.70 -1.43
CA TYR A 601 -6.88 10.03 -1.37
C TYR A 601 -7.93 10.16 -0.28
N THR A 602 -8.14 11.39 0.16
CA THR A 602 -9.16 11.80 1.12
C THR A 602 -9.92 13.03 0.61
N ALA A 603 -11.19 13.12 0.94
CA ALA A 603 -12.03 14.28 0.63
C ALA A 603 -12.22 15.22 1.83
N GLY A 604 -11.42 15.09 2.88
CA GLY A 604 -11.51 15.95 4.06
C GLY A 604 -10.69 15.43 5.23
N GLU A 605 -11.32 15.10 6.34
CA GLU A 605 -10.65 14.67 7.56
C GLU A 605 -9.92 13.34 7.38
N PHE A 606 -8.62 13.34 7.63
CA PHE A 606 -7.75 12.17 7.67
C PHE A 606 -6.78 12.31 8.86
N PRO A 607 -6.49 11.24 9.60
CA PRO A 607 -5.57 11.32 10.73
C PRO A 607 -4.16 11.65 10.26
N THR A 608 -3.60 12.75 10.74
CA THR A 608 -2.21 13.16 10.50
C THR A 608 -1.41 13.05 11.79
N THR A 609 -0.11 12.78 11.66
CA THR A 609 0.83 12.75 12.79
C THR A 609 1.49 14.11 12.98
N ASP A 610 2.04 14.37 14.19
CA ASP A 610 2.67 15.67 14.52
C ASP A 610 3.89 16.01 13.64
N ASN A 611 4.48 15.00 13.01
CA ASN A 611 5.58 15.15 12.05
C ASN A 611 5.11 15.16 10.59
N ALA A 612 3.80 15.29 10.35
CA ALA A 612 3.24 15.38 9.00
C ALA A 612 3.86 16.54 8.22
N GLN A 613 4.14 16.32 6.94
CA GLN A 613 4.57 17.38 6.03
C GLN A 613 3.43 18.39 5.79
N GLN A 614 2.21 17.90 5.68
CA GLN A 614 0.99 18.69 5.55
C GLN A 614 -0.03 18.19 6.58
N HIS A 615 -0.37 19.04 7.56
CA HIS A 615 -1.30 18.69 8.64
C HIS A 615 -2.75 18.92 8.28
N ASP A 616 -3.02 19.94 7.48
CA ASP A 616 -4.36 20.37 7.16
C ASP A 616 -4.77 19.93 5.76
N PHE A 617 -6.03 19.57 5.61
CA PHE A 617 -6.63 19.31 4.32
C PHE A 617 -6.62 20.61 3.48
N GLY A 618 -6.06 20.56 2.27
CA GLY A 618 -5.98 21.70 1.36
C GLY A 618 -7.16 21.75 0.40
N GLY A 619 -7.72 22.95 0.19
CA GLY A 619 -8.69 23.20 -0.86
C GLY A 619 -10.08 22.56 -0.70
N SER A 620 -10.78 22.40 -1.84
CA SER A 620 -12.17 21.93 -1.92
C SER A 620 -12.35 20.61 -2.68
N GLY A 621 -11.25 19.93 -3.02
CA GLY A 621 -11.24 18.71 -3.82
C GLY A 621 -10.86 17.47 -3.02
N LYS A 622 -10.01 16.64 -3.61
CA LYS A 622 -9.39 15.48 -2.98
C LYS A 622 -7.91 15.75 -2.77
N ASN A 623 -7.37 15.42 -1.60
CA ASN A 623 -5.93 15.41 -1.37
C ASN A 623 -5.42 13.97 -1.34
N GLY A 624 -4.18 13.78 -1.77
CA GLY A 624 -3.47 12.55 -1.50
C GLY A 624 -3.16 12.40 -0.02
N PHE A 625 -2.90 11.18 0.43
CA PHE A 625 -2.32 10.89 1.73
C PHE A 625 -1.26 9.81 1.62
N ILE A 626 -0.32 9.86 2.56
CA ILE A 626 0.63 8.78 2.85
C ILE A 626 0.46 8.43 4.32
N ALA A 627 0.30 7.15 4.63
CA ALA A 627 0.34 6.66 6.00
C ALA A 627 1.34 5.50 6.12
N ILE A 628 2.14 5.52 7.18
CA ILE A 628 3.15 4.52 7.47
C ILE A 628 2.77 3.84 8.79
N LEU A 629 2.59 2.53 8.72
CA LEU A 629 2.30 1.71 9.88
C LEU A 629 3.50 0.80 10.15
N THR A 630 4.01 0.81 11.37
CA THR A 630 5.00 -0.15 11.85
C THR A 630 4.32 -1.31 12.54
N GLN A 631 4.86 -2.56 12.37
CA GLN A 631 4.22 -3.78 12.87
C GLN A 631 5.17 -4.64 13.69
#